data_d0a6189fe6b43fa26fd0764d5d3f1245
#
_entry.id   d0a6189fe6b43fa26fd0764d5d3f1245
#
_cell.length_a   1.000
_cell.length_b   1.000
_cell.length_c   1.000
_cell.angle_alpha   90.00
_cell.angle_beta   90.00
_cell.angle_gamma   90.00
#
_symmetry.space_group_name_H-M   'P 1'
#
loop_
_entity.id
_entity.type
_entity.pdbx_description
1 polymer ?
#
loop_
_entity_poly.entity_id
_entity_poly.type
_entity_poly.pdbx_seq_one_letter_code
_entity_poly.pdbx_strand_id
1 'polypeptide(L)' 'MIAFNDHTIQAATAYKVEGDQIRWITREGQEMQAPLSTVDIRFSKQINRDRNVDFQIP' A
#
# COMPACT_ATOMS: atom_id res chain seq x y z
N MET A 1 -1.82 2.17 5.17
CA MET A 1 -0.78 1.12 5.26
C MET A 1 -0.87 0.17 4.08
N ILE A 2 0.25 -0.33 3.64
CA ILE A 2 0.33 -1.25 2.51
C ILE A 2 0.97 -2.55 3.00
N ALA A 3 0.27 -3.67 2.84
CA ALA A 3 0.79 -4.98 3.18
C ALA A 3 1.29 -5.68 1.91
N PHE A 4 2.41 -6.36 2.02
CA PHE A 4 3.04 -7.06 0.91
C PHE A 4 2.98 -8.58 1.14
N ASN A 5 3.10 -9.33 0.04
CA ASN A 5 3.01 -10.79 0.07
C ASN A 5 4.13 -11.47 0.87
N ASP A 6 5.22 -10.75 1.15
CA ASP A 6 6.32 -11.26 1.96
C ASP A 6 6.11 -11.01 3.45
N HIS A 7 4.89 -10.64 3.85
CA HIS A 7 4.49 -10.37 5.23
C HIS A 7 5.05 -9.07 5.80
N THR A 8 5.58 -8.16 4.97
CA THR A 8 5.96 -6.82 5.42
C THR A 8 4.78 -5.86 5.30
N ILE A 9 4.76 -4.87 6.20
CA ILE A 9 3.75 -3.82 6.20
C ILE A 9 4.48 -2.48 6.19
N GLN A 10 4.13 -1.62 5.23
CA GLN A 10 4.74 -0.30 5.07
C GLN A 10 3.73 0.78 5.40
N ALA A 11 4.14 1.76 6.19
CA ALA A 11 3.32 2.95 6.43
C ALA A 11 3.47 3.91 5.24
N ALA A 12 2.37 4.44 4.77
CA ALA A 12 2.37 5.39 3.67
C ALA A 12 1.47 6.56 4.00
N THR A 13 1.93 7.78 3.69
CA THR A 13 1.12 8.99 3.82
C THR A 13 0.26 9.23 2.59
N ALA A 14 0.68 8.69 1.44
CA ALA A 14 -0.07 8.74 0.21
C ALA A 14 0.36 7.57 -0.68
N TYR A 15 -0.53 7.17 -1.58
CA TYR A 15 -0.20 6.12 -2.54
C TYR A 15 -0.93 6.36 -3.85
N LYS A 16 -0.42 5.76 -4.92
CA LYS A 16 -1.01 5.85 -6.24
C LYS A 16 -0.71 4.57 -7.01
N VAL A 17 -1.70 4.06 -7.72
CA VAL A 17 -1.53 2.90 -8.59
C VAL A 17 -1.41 3.40 -10.03
N GLU A 18 -0.35 2.98 -10.71
CA GLU A 18 -0.11 3.30 -12.12
C GLU A 18 0.15 1.99 -12.88
N GLY A 19 -0.79 1.60 -13.72
CA GLY A 19 -0.67 0.35 -14.46
C GLY A 19 -0.55 -0.84 -13.53
N ASP A 20 0.58 -1.54 -13.61
CA ASP A 20 0.86 -2.70 -12.77
C ASP A 20 1.80 -2.40 -11.60
N GLN A 21 1.99 -1.12 -11.27
CA GLN A 21 2.86 -0.70 -10.19
C GLN A 21 2.13 0.17 -9.19
N ILE A 22 2.57 0.10 -7.94
CA ILE A 22 2.11 0.98 -6.88
C ILE A 22 3.26 1.88 -6.45
N ARG A 23 2.97 3.17 -6.29
CA ARG A 23 3.91 4.14 -5.73
C ARG A 23 3.33 4.67 -4.43
N TRP A 24 4.20 4.87 -3.46
CA TRP A 24 3.75 5.45 -2.20
C TRP A 24 4.84 6.34 -1.61
N ILE A 25 4.41 7.21 -0.70
CA ILE A 25 5.31 8.12 0.00
C ILE A 25 5.32 7.71 1.47
N THR A 26 6.52 7.48 2.00
CA THR A 26 6.70 7.09 3.39
C THR A 26 6.53 8.29 4.31
N ARG A 27 6.50 8.03 5.62
CA ARG A 27 6.41 9.09 6.61
C ARG A 27 7.62 10.03 6.58
N GLU A 28 8.76 9.52 6.13
CA GLU A 28 9.99 10.31 5.98
C GLU A 28 10.00 11.12 4.69
N GLY A 29 8.97 11.00 3.87
CA GLY A 29 8.87 11.72 2.62
C GLY A 29 9.58 11.04 1.46
N GLN A 30 9.97 9.79 1.60
CA GLN A 30 10.63 9.05 0.52
C GLN A 30 9.59 8.46 -0.42
N GLU A 31 9.84 8.58 -1.72
CA GLU A 31 9.00 7.95 -2.74
C GLU A 31 9.49 6.53 -2.99
N MET A 32 8.58 5.58 -2.87
CA MET A 32 8.85 4.17 -3.10
C MET A 32 7.93 3.63 -4.18
N GLN A 33 8.34 2.55 -4.81
CA GLN A 33 7.50 1.88 -5.81
C GLN A 33 7.78 0.38 -5.79
N ALA A 34 6.77 -0.39 -6.19
CA ALA A 34 6.89 -1.84 -6.29
C ALA A 34 5.85 -2.36 -7.29
N PRO A 35 6.06 -3.55 -7.85
CA PRO A 35 5.04 -4.17 -8.68
C PRO A 35 3.76 -4.42 -7.87
N LEU A 36 2.61 -4.11 -8.45
CA LEU A 36 1.33 -4.29 -7.77
C LEU A 36 1.11 -5.76 -7.36
N SER A 37 1.68 -6.69 -8.11
CA SER A 37 1.57 -8.12 -7.80
C SER A 37 2.22 -8.52 -6.49
N THR A 38 3.11 -7.68 -5.93
CA THR A 38 3.75 -7.95 -4.63
C THR A 38 2.91 -7.46 -3.46
N VAL A 39 1.85 -6.72 -3.72
CA VAL A 39 0.96 -6.17 -2.68
C VAL A 39 -0.11 -7.20 -2.33
N ASP A 40 -0.29 -7.43 -1.03
CA ASP A 40 -1.41 -8.22 -0.55
C ASP A 40 -2.62 -7.30 -0.41
N ILE A 41 -3.41 -7.20 -1.47
CA ILE A 41 -4.52 -6.26 -1.54
C ILE A 41 -5.57 -6.57 -0.48
N ARG A 42 -5.90 -7.85 -0.30
CA ARG A 42 -6.91 -8.26 0.67
C ARG A 42 -6.52 -7.86 2.09
N PHE A 43 -5.27 -8.17 2.47
CA PHE A 43 -4.79 -7.86 3.81
C PHE A 43 -4.62 -6.35 4.00
N SER A 44 -4.17 -5.66 2.96
CA SER A 44 -4.06 -4.20 2.99
C SER A 44 -5.42 -3.54 3.25
N LYS A 45 -6.45 -4.00 2.56
CA LYS A 45 -7.81 -3.48 2.76
C LYS A 45 -8.30 -3.76 4.18
N GLN A 46 -8.02 -4.93 4.71
CA GLN A 46 -8.44 -5.30 6.06
C GLN A 46 -7.77 -4.43 7.12
N ILE A 47 -6.46 -4.23 7.02
CA ILE A 47 -5.71 -3.40 7.97
C ILE A 47 -6.26 -1.98 7.96
N ASN A 48 -6.48 -1.42 6.78
CA ASN A 48 -6.92 -0.04 6.67
C ASN A 48 -8.37 0.12 7.12
N ARG A 49 -9.21 -0.89 6.90
CA ARG A 49 -10.58 -0.89 7.40
C ARG A 49 -10.60 -0.85 8.94
N ASP A 50 -9.74 -1.65 9.57
CA ASP A 50 -9.67 -1.71 11.03
C ASP A 50 -9.23 -0.37 11.62
N ARG A 51 -8.58 0.49 10.83
CA ARG A 51 -8.13 1.82 11.23
C ARG A 51 -9.03 2.93 10.69
N ASN A 52 -10.17 2.58 10.09
CA ASN A 52 -11.09 3.53 9.45
C ASN A 52 -10.43 4.36 8.35
N VAL A 53 -9.52 3.74 7.61
CA VAL A 53 -8.86 4.38 6.47
C VAL A 53 -9.41 3.77 5.20
N ASP A 54 -9.79 4.62 4.24
CA ASP A 54 -10.21 4.18 2.92
C ASP A 54 -8.98 3.78 2.10
N PHE A 55 -8.85 2.49 1.83
CA PHE A 55 -7.77 1.99 0.99
C PHE A 55 -8.38 1.49 -0.31
N GLN A 56 -8.20 2.26 -1.38
CA GLN A 56 -8.81 1.95 -2.66
C GLN A 56 -7.75 1.60 -3.70
N ILE A 57 -7.67 0.32 -4.02
CA ILE A 57 -6.87 -0.18 -5.12
C ILE A 57 -7.83 -0.85 -6.11
N PRO A 58 -7.73 -0.51 -7.41
CA PRO A 58 -8.60 -1.09 -8.42
C PRO A 58 -8.50 -2.61 -8.47
#